data_e532a7a3f6768e9bd7d80c3d5b543e47
#
_entry.id   e532a7a3f6768e9bd7d80c3d5b543e47
#
_cell.length_a   1.000
_cell.length_b   1.000
_cell.length_c   1.000
_cell.angle_alpha   90.00
_cell.angle_beta   90.00
_cell.angle_gamma   90.00
#
_symmetry.space_group_name_H-M   'P 1'
#
loop_
_entity.id
_entity.type
_entity.pdbx_description
1 polymer ?
#
loop_
_entity_poly.entity_id
_entity_poly.type
_entity_poly.pdbx_seq_one_letter_code
_entity_poly.pdbx_strand_id
1 'polypeptide(L)'
;VNFLGIGVTPIDYASTIFPIFIAVIVYSYLEKGLKKIVKRELQLFLVPMLCIMLMVPFTVILFGPFGTTLANKVSDVVMLLFDFNQVIAGMLLGAAYPFLTLLGLHWGFTPITLQNLNDFGGDIIEGVCVCAVFAEIGIAIGAYIKAKKHSKIRDVAGPTILTGILAGVTEPILYGIIMNYKRMLAIVGIASGIGGAINGAFHVTCDAYVFHNIFSLAMRTYSP
;
A
#
# COMPACT_ATOMS: atom_id res chain seq x y z
N VAL A 1 -10.59 23.92 11.95
CA VAL A 1 -9.78 24.88 11.20
C VAL A 1 -10.66 25.52 10.13
N ASN A 2 -10.53 26.83 9.94
CA ASN A 2 -11.25 27.54 8.87
C ASN A 2 -10.35 27.71 7.64
N PHE A 3 -10.80 27.23 6.50
CA PHE A 3 -10.15 27.44 5.21
C PHE A 3 -11.08 28.27 4.31
N LEU A 4 -10.64 29.47 3.92
CA LEU A 4 -11.43 30.43 3.11
C LEU A 4 -12.84 30.73 3.70
N GLY A 5 -12.97 30.75 5.01
CA GLY A 5 -14.26 31.00 5.70
C GLY A 5 -15.16 29.74 5.87
N ILE A 6 -14.71 28.58 5.35
CA ILE A 6 -15.41 27.30 5.49
C ILE A 6 -14.76 26.50 6.61
N GLY A 7 -15.56 25.99 7.53
CA GLY A 7 -15.09 25.08 8.58
C GLY A 7 -14.62 23.76 7.98
N VAL A 8 -13.34 23.43 8.14
CA VAL A 8 -12.74 22.21 7.60
C VAL A 8 -12.24 21.34 8.74
N THR A 9 -12.51 20.05 8.68
CA THR A 9 -11.94 19.08 9.61
C THR A 9 -10.43 18.98 9.38
N PRO A 10 -9.60 19.14 10.42
CA PRO A 10 -8.18 18.93 10.27
C PRO A 10 -7.93 17.45 9.92
N ILE A 11 -7.28 17.19 8.80
CA ILE A 11 -6.92 15.86 8.33
C ILE A 11 -5.41 15.82 8.20
N ASP A 12 -4.79 14.79 8.74
CA ASP A 12 -3.39 14.51 8.48
C ASP A 12 -3.25 13.81 7.11
N TYR A 13 -2.89 14.61 6.11
CA TYR A 13 -2.70 14.12 4.74
C TYR A 13 -1.39 13.34 4.55
N ALA A 14 -0.45 13.41 5.51
CA ALA A 14 0.86 12.77 5.37
C ALA A 14 0.76 11.24 5.30
N SER A 15 -0.27 10.68 5.95
CA SER A 15 -0.48 9.23 6.03
C SER A 15 -1.69 8.74 5.22
N THR A 16 -2.30 9.58 4.35
CA THR A 16 -3.50 9.20 3.61
C THR A 16 -3.26 9.16 2.10
N ILE A 17 -3.62 8.06 1.45
CA ILE A 17 -3.46 7.86 0.01
C ILE A 17 -4.75 8.13 -0.76
N PHE A 18 -5.91 7.79 -0.20
CA PHE A 18 -7.19 7.93 -0.91
C PHE A 18 -7.48 9.35 -1.43
N PRO A 19 -7.23 10.42 -0.65
CA PRO A 19 -7.43 11.79 -1.15
C PRO A 19 -6.59 12.13 -2.38
N ILE A 20 -5.32 11.70 -2.41
CA ILE A 20 -4.42 12.00 -3.54
C ILE A 20 -4.82 11.22 -4.80
N PHE A 21 -5.28 9.96 -4.68
CA PHE A 21 -5.79 9.21 -5.82
C PHE A 21 -6.98 9.91 -6.47
N ILE A 22 -7.96 10.35 -5.66
CA ILE A 22 -9.12 11.07 -6.15
C ILE A 22 -8.69 12.39 -6.79
N ALA A 23 -7.80 13.13 -6.11
CA ALA A 23 -7.29 14.39 -6.61
C ALA A 23 -6.58 14.24 -7.97
N VAL A 24 -5.73 13.21 -8.15
CA VAL A 24 -5.01 12.97 -9.42
C VAL A 24 -5.97 12.61 -10.54
N ILE A 25 -7.00 11.80 -10.28
CA ILE A 25 -8.02 11.47 -11.27
C ILE A 25 -8.74 12.74 -11.73
N VAL A 26 -9.24 13.54 -10.78
CA VAL A 26 -9.95 14.79 -11.08
C VAL A 26 -9.04 15.80 -11.76
N TYR A 27 -7.77 15.92 -11.31
CA TYR A 27 -6.76 16.76 -11.95
C TYR A 27 -6.58 16.40 -13.43
N SER A 28 -6.49 15.12 -13.76
CA SER A 28 -6.34 14.67 -15.16
C SER A 28 -7.48 15.13 -16.06
N TYR A 29 -8.72 15.08 -15.57
CA TYR A 29 -9.88 15.57 -16.32
C TYR A 29 -9.89 17.10 -16.43
N LEU A 30 -9.57 17.78 -15.35
CA LEU A 30 -9.50 19.25 -15.29
C LEU A 30 -8.43 19.77 -16.26
N GLU A 31 -7.24 19.18 -16.23
CA GLU A 31 -6.14 19.54 -17.13
C GLU A 31 -6.52 19.37 -18.61
N LYS A 32 -7.12 18.23 -18.95
CA LYS A 32 -7.61 17.97 -20.31
C LYS A 32 -8.68 18.97 -20.74
N GLY A 33 -9.57 19.37 -19.82
CA GLY A 33 -10.58 20.40 -20.08
C GLY A 33 -9.98 21.76 -20.30
N LEU A 34 -9.08 22.20 -19.44
CA LEU A 34 -8.40 23.50 -19.54
C LEU A 34 -7.53 23.61 -20.80
N LYS A 35 -6.87 22.54 -21.21
CA LYS A 35 -6.10 22.51 -22.47
C LYS A 35 -6.94 22.75 -23.72
N LYS A 36 -8.25 22.52 -23.68
CA LYS A 36 -9.15 22.83 -24.80
C LYS A 36 -9.55 24.29 -24.86
N ILE A 37 -9.51 25.00 -23.74
CA ILE A 37 -9.98 26.39 -23.61
C ILE A 37 -8.81 27.38 -23.71
N VAL A 38 -7.66 27.02 -23.12
CA VAL A 38 -6.48 27.87 -23.05
C VAL A 38 -5.68 27.80 -24.34
N LYS A 39 -5.24 28.97 -24.87
CA LYS A 39 -4.40 29.03 -26.06
C LYS A 39 -3.06 28.30 -25.86
N ARG A 40 -2.55 27.66 -26.92
CA ARG A 40 -1.37 26.77 -26.86
C ARG A 40 -0.14 27.44 -26.22
N GLU A 41 0.08 28.72 -26.53
CA GLU A 41 1.23 29.48 -26.06
C GLU A 41 1.23 29.69 -24.54
N LEU A 42 0.03 29.69 -23.93
CA LEU A 42 -0.17 29.95 -22.51
C LEU A 42 -0.39 28.65 -21.70
N GLN A 43 -0.54 27.51 -22.37
CA GLN A 43 -0.87 26.25 -21.69
C GLN A 43 0.19 25.79 -20.69
N LEU A 44 1.46 26.03 -21.00
CA LEU A 44 2.56 25.59 -20.14
C LEU A 44 2.53 26.25 -18.74
N PHE A 45 2.01 27.47 -18.67
CA PHE A 45 1.95 28.26 -17.43
C PHE A 45 0.54 28.31 -16.83
N LEU A 46 -0.46 28.68 -17.64
CA LEU A 46 -1.82 28.90 -17.13
C LEU A 46 -2.53 27.61 -16.73
N VAL A 47 -2.33 26.50 -17.45
CA VAL A 47 -3.03 25.25 -17.13
C VAL A 47 -2.59 24.69 -15.77
N PRO A 48 -1.30 24.50 -15.46
CA PRO A 48 -0.89 24.06 -14.13
C PRO A 48 -1.32 25.03 -13.03
N MET A 49 -1.19 26.34 -13.25
CA MET A 49 -1.58 27.37 -12.28
C MET A 49 -3.08 27.25 -11.93
N LEU A 50 -3.95 27.19 -12.94
CA LEU A 50 -5.39 27.06 -12.72
C LEU A 50 -5.76 25.71 -12.09
N CYS A 51 -5.09 24.62 -12.51
CA CYS A 51 -5.29 23.32 -11.89
C CYS A 51 -4.96 23.35 -10.41
N ILE A 52 -3.80 23.88 -10.00
CA ILE A 52 -3.43 23.95 -8.59
C ILE A 52 -4.40 24.84 -7.81
N MET A 53 -4.74 26.01 -8.36
CA MET A 53 -5.65 26.97 -7.73
C MET A 53 -7.03 26.37 -7.45
N LEU A 54 -7.53 25.49 -8.33
CA LEU A 54 -8.82 24.80 -8.14
C LEU A 54 -8.67 23.54 -7.27
N MET A 55 -7.62 22.75 -7.52
CA MET A 55 -7.46 21.45 -6.85
C MET A 55 -7.16 21.58 -5.36
N VAL A 56 -6.41 22.60 -4.93
CA VAL A 56 -6.10 22.78 -3.50
C VAL A 56 -7.38 22.96 -2.65
N PRO A 57 -8.29 23.89 -2.96
CA PRO A 57 -9.57 23.99 -2.25
C PRO A 57 -10.41 22.70 -2.32
N PHE A 58 -10.51 22.10 -3.50
CA PHE A 58 -11.27 20.85 -3.66
C PHE A 58 -10.68 19.70 -2.84
N THR A 59 -9.36 19.59 -2.77
CA THR A 59 -8.71 18.56 -1.97
C THR A 59 -9.00 18.77 -0.49
N VAL A 60 -8.87 19.99 0.02
CA VAL A 60 -9.06 20.27 1.45
C VAL A 60 -10.53 20.14 1.87
N ILE A 61 -11.47 20.62 1.04
CA ILE A 61 -12.89 20.68 1.40
C ILE A 61 -13.62 19.37 1.11
N LEU A 62 -13.28 18.69 0.00
CA LEU A 62 -14.06 17.56 -0.51
C LEU A 62 -13.29 16.24 -0.51
N PHE A 63 -12.12 16.21 -1.17
CA PHE A 63 -11.42 14.93 -1.37
C PHE A 63 -10.78 14.40 -0.08
N GLY A 64 -10.32 15.29 0.80
CA GLY A 64 -9.81 14.91 2.11
C GLY A 64 -10.87 14.18 2.94
N PRO A 65 -11.97 14.82 3.31
CA PRO A 65 -13.04 14.19 4.10
C PRO A 65 -13.63 12.94 3.44
N PHE A 66 -13.80 12.96 2.10
CA PHE A 66 -14.31 11.79 1.38
C PHE A 66 -13.29 10.64 1.41
N GLY A 67 -12.02 10.94 1.15
CA GLY A 67 -10.96 9.92 1.13
C GLY A 67 -10.72 9.30 2.51
N THR A 68 -10.77 10.10 3.59
CA THR A 68 -10.67 9.58 4.96
C THR A 68 -11.89 8.74 5.34
N THR A 69 -13.09 9.15 4.95
CA THR A 69 -14.30 8.34 5.18
C THR A 69 -14.21 6.99 4.45
N LEU A 70 -13.68 6.99 3.22
CA LEU A 70 -13.47 5.75 2.47
C LEU A 70 -12.41 4.86 3.14
N ALA A 71 -11.30 5.45 3.59
CA ALA A 71 -10.26 4.74 4.32
C ALA A 71 -10.81 4.07 5.59
N ASN A 72 -11.58 4.82 6.40
CA ASN A 72 -12.19 4.31 7.62
C ASN A 72 -13.15 3.14 7.33
N LYS A 73 -13.97 3.22 6.28
CA LYS A 73 -14.85 2.10 5.90
C LYS A 73 -14.08 0.86 5.48
N VAL A 74 -12.97 1.01 4.78
CA VAL A 74 -12.10 -0.13 4.44
C VAL A 74 -11.50 -0.74 5.71
N SER A 75 -11.06 0.11 6.65
CA SER A 75 -10.60 -0.30 7.97
C SER A 75 -11.66 -1.11 8.71
N ASP A 76 -12.87 -0.57 8.81
CA ASP A 76 -13.98 -1.22 9.53
C ASP A 76 -14.26 -2.62 8.95
N VAL A 77 -14.25 -2.77 7.62
CA VAL A 77 -14.45 -4.06 6.96
C VAL A 77 -13.32 -5.04 7.28
N VAL A 78 -12.07 -4.57 7.27
CA VAL A 78 -10.91 -5.41 7.61
C VAL A 78 -10.97 -5.84 9.07
N MET A 79 -11.25 -4.92 10.00
CA MET A 79 -11.36 -5.26 11.42
C MET A 79 -12.52 -6.21 11.69
N LEU A 80 -13.69 -6.04 11.06
CA LEU A 80 -14.80 -6.98 11.14
C LEU A 80 -14.42 -8.39 10.68
N LEU A 81 -13.59 -8.53 9.66
CA LEU A 81 -13.10 -9.83 9.20
C LEU A 81 -12.18 -10.47 10.25
N PHE A 82 -11.31 -9.69 10.90
CA PHE A 82 -10.44 -10.17 11.96
C PHE A 82 -11.24 -10.55 13.22
N ASP A 83 -12.26 -9.79 13.59
CA ASP A 83 -13.16 -10.10 14.70
C ASP A 83 -13.97 -11.38 14.46
N PHE A 84 -14.36 -11.62 13.20
CA PHE A 84 -15.09 -12.83 12.83
C PHE A 84 -14.20 -14.08 12.88
N ASN A 85 -13.05 -14.04 12.23
CA ASN A 85 -12.08 -15.15 12.24
C ASN A 85 -10.71 -14.70 11.73
N GLN A 86 -9.74 -14.66 12.62
CA GLN A 86 -8.41 -14.16 12.32
C GLN A 86 -7.64 -15.01 11.28
N VAL A 87 -7.91 -16.33 11.22
CA VAL A 87 -7.30 -17.22 10.23
C VAL A 87 -7.81 -16.89 8.82
N ILE A 88 -9.13 -16.72 8.69
CA ILE A 88 -9.77 -16.39 7.40
C ILE A 88 -9.37 -14.97 6.98
N ALA A 89 -9.44 -14.02 7.90
CA ALA A 89 -9.04 -12.64 7.64
C ALA A 89 -7.57 -12.56 7.22
N GLY A 90 -6.69 -13.23 7.95
CA GLY A 90 -5.27 -13.31 7.65
C GLY A 90 -4.99 -13.95 6.29
N MET A 91 -5.73 -15.03 5.95
CA MET A 91 -5.63 -15.66 4.64
C MET A 91 -6.04 -14.71 3.51
N LEU A 92 -7.19 -14.05 3.66
CA LEU A 92 -7.73 -13.16 2.62
C LEU A 92 -6.86 -11.91 2.45
N LEU A 93 -6.49 -11.26 3.56
CA LEU A 93 -5.64 -10.08 3.52
C LEU A 93 -4.24 -10.41 3.02
N GLY A 94 -3.62 -11.48 3.51
CA GLY A 94 -2.32 -11.95 3.05
C GLY A 94 -2.32 -12.25 1.55
N ALA A 95 -3.36 -12.95 1.05
CA ALA A 95 -3.49 -13.23 -0.38
C ALA A 95 -3.73 -11.97 -1.22
N ALA A 96 -4.45 -10.98 -0.71
CA ALA A 96 -4.74 -9.73 -1.40
C ALA A 96 -3.56 -8.74 -1.37
N TYR A 97 -2.72 -8.79 -0.34
CA TYR A 97 -1.70 -7.77 -0.08
C TYR A 97 -0.71 -7.55 -1.23
N PRO A 98 -0.17 -8.56 -1.93
CA PRO A 98 0.71 -8.32 -3.08
C PRO A 98 0.01 -7.54 -4.21
N PHE A 99 -1.29 -7.71 -4.38
CA PHE A 99 -2.08 -6.96 -5.37
C PHE A 99 -2.33 -5.53 -4.92
N LEU A 100 -2.56 -5.32 -3.62
CA LEU A 100 -2.68 -3.99 -3.02
C LEU A 100 -1.36 -3.23 -3.12
N THR A 101 -0.23 -3.90 -2.91
CA THR A 101 1.11 -3.32 -3.07
C THR A 101 1.37 -2.93 -4.52
N LEU A 102 0.99 -3.77 -5.48
CA LEU A 102 1.06 -3.47 -6.91
C LEU A 102 0.32 -2.19 -7.30
N LEU A 103 -0.83 -1.96 -6.68
CA LEU A 103 -1.65 -0.77 -6.91
C LEU A 103 -1.28 0.42 -6.01
N GLY A 104 -0.31 0.25 -5.09
CA GLY A 104 0.03 1.25 -4.08
C GLY A 104 -1.02 1.45 -2.98
N LEU A 105 -2.08 0.62 -2.97
CA LEU A 105 -3.19 0.74 -2.02
C LEU A 105 -2.85 0.27 -0.60
N HIS A 106 -1.78 -0.53 -0.44
CA HIS A 106 -1.30 -1.01 0.86
C HIS A 106 -0.97 0.14 1.84
N TRP A 107 -0.53 1.29 1.35
CA TRP A 107 -0.32 2.48 2.17
C TRP A 107 -1.61 2.99 2.85
N GLY A 108 -2.77 2.60 2.35
CA GLY A 108 -4.05 2.90 2.98
C GLY A 108 -4.23 2.29 4.37
N PHE A 109 -3.48 1.24 4.71
CA PHE A 109 -3.49 0.64 6.04
C PHE A 109 -2.64 1.39 7.07
N THR A 110 -1.70 2.23 6.63
CA THR A 110 -0.79 2.97 7.54
C THR A 110 -1.50 3.73 8.67
N PRO A 111 -2.55 4.54 8.41
CA PRO A 111 -3.25 5.25 9.49
C PRO A 111 -3.88 4.29 10.50
N ILE A 112 -4.40 3.16 10.01
CA ILE A 112 -5.05 2.14 10.83
C ILE A 112 -4.02 1.46 11.72
N THR A 113 -2.91 1.04 11.15
CA THR A 113 -1.79 0.44 11.87
C THR A 113 -1.24 1.37 12.95
N LEU A 114 -1.03 2.65 12.63
CA LEU A 114 -0.57 3.64 13.61
C LEU A 114 -1.59 3.84 14.74
N GLN A 115 -2.87 3.83 14.44
CA GLN A 115 -3.92 3.91 15.44
C GLN A 115 -3.93 2.65 16.32
N ASN A 116 -3.88 1.45 15.74
CA ASN A 116 -3.84 0.20 16.49
C ASN A 116 -2.62 0.12 17.43
N LEU A 117 -1.45 0.56 16.95
CA LEU A 117 -0.24 0.64 17.77
C LEU A 117 -0.41 1.59 18.96
N ASN A 118 -1.05 2.73 18.77
CA ASN A 118 -1.30 3.69 19.85
C ASN A 118 -2.35 3.20 20.85
N ASP A 119 -3.41 2.55 20.37
CA ASP A 119 -4.56 2.17 21.19
C ASP A 119 -4.35 0.82 21.88
N PHE A 120 -3.68 -0.12 21.20
CA PHE A 120 -3.55 -1.52 21.66
C PHE A 120 -2.09 -1.96 21.88
N GLY A 121 -1.11 -1.15 21.47
CA GLY A 121 0.31 -1.50 21.57
C GLY A 121 0.77 -2.52 20.53
N GLY A 122 -0.09 -2.92 19.59
CA GLY A 122 0.22 -3.89 18.55
C GLY A 122 -0.78 -3.83 17.38
N ASP A 123 -0.34 -4.23 16.19
CA ASP A 123 -1.18 -4.27 14.98
C ASP A 123 -1.16 -5.64 14.32
N ILE A 124 -2.35 -6.22 14.13
CA ILE A 124 -2.53 -7.53 13.52
C ILE A 124 -2.44 -7.47 11.99
N ILE A 125 -2.80 -6.34 11.38
CA ILE A 125 -2.76 -6.14 9.92
C ILE A 125 -1.33 -6.30 9.43
N GLU A 126 -0.39 -5.55 10.02
CA GLU A 126 1.03 -5.65 9.70
C GLU A 126 1.63 -7.01 10.13
N GLY A 127 1.08 -7.62 11.19
CA GLY A 127 1.42 -8.97 11.62
C GLY A 127 1.15 -10.01 10.53
N VAL A 128 0.11 -9.83 9.74
CA VAL A 128 -0.28 -10.69 8.61
C VAL A 128 0.42 -10.29 7.32
N CYS A 129 0.50 -8.99 7.02
CA CYS A 129 1.02 -8.47 5.75
C CYS A 129 2.51 -8.79 5.52
N VAL A 130 3.28 -8.99 6.57
CA VAL A 130 4.68 -9.44 6.50
C VAL A 130 4.86 -10.70 5.64
N CYS A 131 3.88 -11.60 5.64
CA CYS A 131 3.92 -12.83 4.88
C CYS A 131 3.98 -12.58 3.36
N ALA A 132 3.35 -11.52 2.88
CA ALA A 132 3.38 -11.13 1.47
C ALA A 132 4.79 -10.69 1.05
N VAL A 133 5.43 -9.86 1.86
CA VAL A 133 6.79 -9.38 1.61
C VAL A 133 7.79 -10.54 1.53
N PHE A 134 7.73 -11.49 2.48
CA PHE A 134 8.62 -12.66 2.45
C PHE A 134 8.27 -13.65 1.32
N ALA A 135 6.99 -13.77 0.93
CA ALA A 135 6.60 -14.55 -0.23
C ALA A 135 7.16 -13.96 -1.54
N GLU A 136 7.15 -12.64 -1.70
CA GLU A 136 7.74 -11.93 -2.82
C GLU A 136 9.26 -12.15 -2.88
N ILE A 137 9.95 -12.04 -1.74
CA ILE A 137 11.38 -12.36 -1.63
C ILE A 137 11.63 -13.81 -2.01
N GLY A 138 10.81 -14.75 -1.55
CA GLY A 138 10.88 -16.16 -1.89
C GLY A 138 10.77 -16.43 -3.39
N ILE A 139 9.87 -15.69 -4.08
CA ILE A 139 9.77 -15.76 -5.56
C ILE A 139 11.05 -15.23 -6.22
N ALA A 140 11.61 -14.13 -5.73
CA ALA A 140 12.86 -13.60 -6.29
C ALA A 140 14.01 -14.59 -6.12
N ILE A 141 14.12 -15.24 -4.96
CA ILE A 141 15.11 -16.32 -4.71
C ILE A 141 14.89 -17.48 -5.67
N GLY A 142 13.65 -17.96 -5.81
CA GLY A 142 13.31 -19.05 -6.72
C GLY A 142 13.61 -18.70 -8.19
N ALA A 143 13.33 -17.47 -8.60
CA ALA A 143 13.65 -16.95 -9.91
C ALA A 143 15.18 -16.89 -10.13
N TYR A 144 15.94 -16.41 -9.15
CA TYR A 144 17.39 -16.35 -9.20
C TYR A 144 18.04 -17.73 -9.37
N ILE A 145 17.54 -18.73 -8.63
CA ILE A 145 18.07 -20.11 -8.67
C ILE A 145 17.76 -20.78 -10.01
N LYS A 146 16.53 -20.63 -10.53
CA LYS A 146 16.07 -21.28 -11.76
C LYS A 146 16.49 -20.58 -13.04
N ALA A 147 16.79 -19.30 -13.00
CA ALA A 147 17.16 -18.53 -14.18
C ALA A 147 18.57 -18.92 -14.69
N LYS A 148 18.71 -18.94 -16.02
CA LYS A 148 20.03 -19.15 -16.65
C LYS A 148 21.00 -18.04 -16.24
N LYS A 149 22.29 -18.37 -16.13
CA LYS A 149 23.35 -17.37 -15.92
C LYS A 149 23.27 -16.29 -17.01
N HIS A 150 23.44 -15.02 -16.63
CA HIS A 150 23.38 -13.85 -17.53
C HIS A 150 22.01 -13.64 -18.20
N SER A 151 20.94 -14.10 -17.60
CA SER A 151 19.58 -13.77 -18.02
C SER A 151 19.09 -12.50 -17.32
N LYS A 152 18.28 -11.69 -18.01
CA LYS A 152 17.68 -10.46 -17.44
C LYS A 152 16.99 -10.70 -16.09
N ILE A 153 16.29 -11.83 -15.93
CA ILE A 153 15.64 -12.19 -14.68
C ILE A 153 16.64 -12.36 -13.54
N ARG A 154 17.75 -13.06 -13.81
CA ARG A 154 18.77 -13.30 -12.79
C ARG A 154 19.47 -12.02 -12.37
N ASP A 155 19.73 -11.14 -13.33
CA ASP A 155 20.38 -9.85 -13.09
C ASP A 155 19.50 -8.90 -12.27
N VAL A 156 18.20 -8.98 -12.43
CA VAL A 156 17.22 -8.24 -11.60
C VAL A 156 17.03 -8.90 -10.24
N ALA A 157 16.88 -10.23 -10.19
CA ALA A 157 16.56 -10.95 -8.96
C ALA A 157 17.64 -10.83 -7.88
N GLY A 158 18.92 -10.86 -8.24
CA GLY A 158 20.01 -10.79 -7.28
C GLY A 158 19.96 -9.53 -6.39
N PRO A 159 20.04 -8.33 -6.96
CA PRO A 159 19.93 -7.09 -6.18
C PRO A 159 18.59 -6.95 -5.43
N THR A 160 17.47 -7.37 -6.04
CA THR A 160 16.14 -7.22 -5.43
C THR A 160 15.90 -8.14 -4.23
N ILE A 161 16.57 -9.30 -4.18
CA ILE A 161 16.59 -10.16 -2.98
C ILE A 161 17.22 -9.40 -1.80
N LEU A 162 18.36 -8.74 -2.04
CA LEU A 162 19.06 -7.99 -0.99
C LEU A 162 18.22 -6.81 -0.49
N THR A 163 17.62 -6.03 -1.40
CA THR A 163 16.76 -4.90 -1.01
C THR A 163 15.52 -5.39 -0.25
N GLY A 164 14.91 -6.50 -0.66
CA GLY A 164 13.79 -7.11 0.04
C GLY A 164 14.18 -7.58 1.45
N ILE A 165 15.24 -8.38 1.58
CA ILE A 165 15.65 -8.94 2.88
C ILE A 165 16.13 -7.85 3.85
N LEU A 166 16.93 -6.89 3.40
CA LEU A 166 17.56 -5.91 4.28
C LEU A 166 16.72 -4.67 4.51
N ALA A 167 16.00 -4.20 3.50
CA ALA A 167 15.21 -2.96 3.56
C ALA A 167 13.70 -3.18 3.57
N GLY A 168 13.21 -4.38 3.23
CA GLY A 168 11.78 -4.64 3.11
C GLY A 168 11.12 -4.02 1.86
N VAL A 169 11.94 -3.57 0.90
CA VAL A 169 11.46 -2.92 -0.33
C VAL A 169 11.29 -3.99 -1.41
N THR A 170 10.05 -4.34 -1.73
CA THR A 170 9.71 -5.44 -2.65
C THR A 170 9.10 -4.99 -3.97
N GLU A 171 8.84 -3.70 -4.16
CA GLU A 171 8.35 -3.15 -5.43
C GLU A 171 9.24 -3.54 -6.63
N PRO A 172 10.57 -3.55 -6.53
CA PRO A 172 11.41 -4.04 -7.63
C PRO A 172 11.19 -5.51 -7.98
N ILE A 173 10.82 -6.35 -6.98
CA ILE A 173 10.47 -7.76 -7.20
C ILE A 173 9.11 -7.85 -7.90
N LEU A 174 8.12 -7.08 -7.42
CA LEU A 174 6.79 -7.05 -8.00
C LEU A 174 6.83 -6.61 -9.47
N TYR A 175 7.43 -5.44 -9.75
CA TYR A 175 7.45 -4.88 -11.10
C TYR A 175 8.49 -5.54 -12.02
N GLY A 176 9.65 -5.92 -11.49
CA GLY A 176 10.75 -6.48 -12.26
C GLY A 176 10.60 -7.97 -12.56
N ILE A 177 9.92 -8.73 -11.69
CA ILE A 177 9.83 -10.19 -11.79
C ILE A 177 8.39 -10.66 -11.85
N ILE A 178 7.57 -10.37 -10.83
CA ILE A 178 6.25 -11.00 -10.65
C ILE A 178 5.28 -10.58 -11.74
N MET A 179 5.21 -9.29 -12.08
CA MET A 179 4.30 -8.78 -13.13
C MET A 179 4.59 -9.35 -14.51
N ASN A 180 5.84 -9.70 -14.79
CA ASN A 180 6.21 -10.26 -16.09
C ASN A 180 5.69 -11.70 -16.30
N TYR A 181 5.24 -12.35 -15.23
CA TYR A 181 4.77 -13.73 -15.26
C TYR A 181 3.50 -13.90 -14.44
N LYS A 182 2.34 -13.98 -15.12
CA LYS A 182 1.02 -14.13 -14.47
C LYS A 182 0.95 -15.30 -13.47
N ARG A 183 1.72 -16.38 -13.71
CA ARG A 183 1.80 -17.51 -12.78
C ARG A 183 2.44 -17.14 -11.45
N MET A 184 3.44 -16.26 -11.45
CA MET A 184 4.12 -15.82 -10.22
C MET A 184 3.17 -14.97 -9.37
N LEU A 185 2.30 -14.19 -9.99
CA LEU A 185 1.28 -13.40 -9.29
C LEU A 185 0.29 -14.31 -8.52
N ALA A 186 -0.13 -15.42 -9.14
CA ALA A 186 -0.97 -16.40 -8.44
C ALA A 186 -0.22 -17.11 -7.31
N ILE A 187 1.05 -17.48 -7.54
CA ILE A 187 1.89 -18.14 -6.54
C ILE A 187 2.12 -17.24 -5.32
N VAL A 188 2.43 -15.95 -5.53
CA VAL A 188 2.64 -15.03 -4.41
C VAL A 188 1.36 -14.85 -3.61
N GLY A 189 0.21 -14.69 -4.27
CA GLY A 189 -1.07 -14.57 -3.57
C GLY A 189 -1.39 -15.81 -2.71
N ILE A 190 -1.19 -17.02 -3.26
CA ILE A 190 -1.41 -18.27 -2.52
C ILE A 190 -0.42 -18.40 -1.34
N ALA A 191 0.86 -18.18 -1.59
CA ALA A 191 1.89 -18.29 -0.54
C ALA A 191 1.67 -17.27 0.59
N SER A 192 1.35 -16.03 0.23
CA SER A 192 1.03 -14.96 1.19
C SER A 192 -0.24 -15.27 1.97
N GLY A 193 -1.27 -15.83 1.30
CA GLY A 193 -2.51 -16.24 1.95
C GLY A 193 -2.31 -17.36 2.97
N ILE A 194 -1.51 -18.38 2.63
CA ILE A 194 -1.17 -19.45 3.56
C ILE A 194 -0.38 -18.90 4.77
N GLY A 195 0.63 -18.06 4.52
CA GLY A 195 1.38 -17.41 5.58
C GLY A 195 0.50 -16.52 6.45
N GLY A 196 -0.38 -15.74 5.82
CA GLY A 196 -1.34 -14.90 6.53
C GLY A 196 -2.33 -15.70 7.39
N ALA A 197 -2.79 -16.87 6.92
CA ALA A 197 -3.62 -17.78 7.71
C ALA A 197 -2.87 -18.30 8.95
N ILE A 198 -1.60 -18.65 8.79
CA ILE A 198 -0.75 -19.11 9.90
C ILE A 198 -0.56 -17.98 10.92
N ASN A 199 -0.18 -16.78 10.47
CA ASN A 199 0.00 -15.65 11.37
C ASN A 199 -1.30 -15.23 12.06
N GLY A 200 -2.44 -15.31 11.37
CA GLY A 200 -3.75 -15.11 11.96
C GLY A 200 -4.09 -16.15 13.04
N ALA A 201 -3.73 -17.43 12.81
CA ALA A 201 -3.95 -18.50 13.79
C ALA A 201 -3.10 -18.32 15.06
N PHE A 202 -1.90 -17.76 14.94
CA PHE A 202 -1.03 -17.48 16.07
C PHE A 202 -1.17 -16.06 16.63
N HIS A 203 -2.16 -15.31 16.19
CA HIS A 203 -2.40 -13.91 16.61
C HIS A 203 -1.14 -13.03 16.55
N VAL A 204 -0.37 -13.19 15.47
CA VAL A 204 0.88 -12.44 15.31
C VAL A 204 0.59 -10.97 15.13
N THR A 205 1.15 -10.14 16.00
CA THR A 205 1.06 -8.68 15.93
C THR A 205 2.43 -8.06 15.68
N CYS A 206 2.44 -6.82 15.22
CA CYS A 206 3.62 -6.00 15.09
C CYS A 206 3.61 -4.89 16.14
N ASP A 207 4.69 -4.73 16.88
CA ASP A 207 4.79 -3.75 17.98
C ASP A 207 5.25 -2.37 17.51
N ALA A 208 5.71 -2.26 16.26
CA ALA A 208 6.17 -1.01 15.68
C ALA A 208 5.87 -0.96 14.17
N TYR A 209 5.60 0.24 13.66
CA TYR A 209 5.43 0.46 12.23
C TYR A 209 6.80 0.58 11.54
N VAL A 210 7.24 -0.50 10.93
CA VAL A 210 8.52 -0.61 10.24
C VAL A 210 8.40 -1.43 8.97
N PHE A 211 9.23 -1.17 7.98
CA PHE A 211 9.30 -2.01 6.78
C PHE A 211 9.64 -3.47 7.13
N HIS A 212 8.95 -4.39 6.48
CA HIS A 212 9.08 -5.82 6.70
C HIS A 212 10.39 -6.36 6.14
N ASN A 213 11.39 -6.47 7.00
CA ASN A 213 12.71 -6.98 6.66
C ASN A 213 13.17 -8.00 7.71
N ILE A 214 14.35 -8.57 7.53
CA ILE A 214 14.87 -9.58 8.46
C ILE A 214 15.05 -9.04 9.89
N PHE A 215 15.35 -7.77 10.05
CA PHE A 215 15.55 -7.15 11.37
C PHE A 215 14.21 -6.86 12.06
N SER A 216 13.16 -6.58 11.29
CA SER A 216 11.83 -6.33 11.84
C SER A 216 11.14 -7.58 12.38
N LEU A 217 11.67 -8.77 12.11
CA LEU A 217 11.11 -10.01 12.69
C LEU A 217 11.21 -10.03 14.21
N ALA A 218 12.20 -9.35 14.80
CA ALA A 218 12.34 -9.22 16.25
C ALA A 218 11.25 -8.33 16.90
N MET A 219 10.52 -7.54 16.10
CA MET A 219 9.42 -6.67 16.53
C MET A 219 8.06 -7.34 16.34
N ARG A 220 8.03 -8.66 16.19
CA ARG A 220 6.83 -9.47 16.04
C ARG A 220 6.58 -10.23 17.31
N THR A 221 5.44 -9.98 17.94
CA THR A 221 4.97 -10.72 19.09
C THR A 221 3.83 -11.64 18.68
N TYR A 222 3.67 -12.71 19.41
CA TYR A 222 2.50 -13.54 19.28
C TYR A 222 1.81 -13.65 20.64
N SER A 223 0.49 -13.60 20.64
CA SER A 223 -0.31 -13.87 21.83
C SER A 223 -0.87 -15.29 21.73
N PRO A 224 -0.54 -16.18 22.69
CA PRO A 224 -1.06 -17.54 22.70
C PRO A 224 -2.56 -17.58 22.94
#